data_a9ad17d66abdf5a82656158f16c35135
#
_entry.id   a9ad17d66abdf5a82656158f16c35135
#
_cell.length_a   1.000
_cell.length_b   1.000
_cell.length_c   1.000
_cell.angle_alpha   90.00
_cell.angle_beta   90.00
_cell.angle_gamma   90.00
#
_symmetry.space_group_name_H-M   'P 1'
#
loop_
_entity.id
_entity.type
_entity.pdbx_description
1 polymer ?
#
loop_
_entity_poly.entity_id
_entity_poly.type
_entity_poly.pdbx_seq_one_letter_code
_entity_poly.pdbx_strand_id
1 'polypeptide(L)'
;MTKPVSTTPGLQPAISRRTLLGVGAVAVAGLALDARLFAAEARRRVVVWSEGTAPADKVYPKDTNQAIADGLKDLEGWDVVVASLNDPEQGVSDARLESTDVLIWWGHKRHGDVKDALVERIVRRVKEQGMGFLSIHSSHFAKPYKKLMGTACSWREYKADGTSARVIVKAPNHPIAKGVSDFELPKIERYGEPFAVPTPEAVPLDGIYTKPDGTTAPGRMGLCWTVGKGKVFYFTPGHETYNDYYLPPVRQIFINAVQWAAPEK
;
A
#
# COMPACT_ATOMS: atom_id res chain seq x y z
N MET A 1 33.32 86.42 -46.08
CA MET A 1 32.51 86.75 -44.94
C MET A 1 31.26 85.90 -44.93
N THR A 2 31.26 84.77 -44.21
CA THR A 2 30.10 83.95 -44.07
C THR A 2 30.04 83.46 -42.58
N LYS A 3 28.96 83.80 -41.90
CA LYS A 3 28.72 83.40 -40.50
C LYS A 3 28.37 81.88 -40.37
N PRO A 4 28.74 81.27 -39.29
CA PRO A 4 28.36 79.87 -39.07
C PRO A 4 26.97 79.78 -38.41
N VAL A 5 26.22 78.75 -38.80
CA VAL A 5 24.89 78.34 -38.24
C VAL A 5 25.10 77.46 -37.03
N SER A 6 24.49 77.81 -35.90
CA SER A 6 24.44 77.08 -34.65
C SER A 6 23.36 76.00 -34.74
N THR A 7 23.70 74.73 -34.52
CA THR A 7 22.76 73.62 -34.34
C THR A 7 22.72 73.19 -32.87
N THR A 8 21.58 73.33 -32.26
CA THR A 8 21.28 72.87 -30.89
C THR A 8 21.02 71.36 -30.85
N PRO A 9 21.61 70.60 -29.94
CA PRO A 9 21.29 69.14 -29.80
C PRO A 9 20.01 68.94 -29.01
N GLY A 10 19.09 68.14 -29.52
CA GLY A 10 17.87 67.76 -28.88
C GLY A 10 18.11 66.80 -27.67
N LEU A 11 17.46 67.09 -26.57
CA LEU A 11 17.39 66.28 -25.38
C LEU A 11 16.62 65.00 -25.66
N GLN A 12 17.26 63.85 -25.51
CA GLN A 12 16.58 62.56 -25.38
C GLN A 12 16.15 62.35 -23.92
N PRO A 13 14.95 61.81 -23.64
CA PRO A 13 14.54 61.54 -22.28
C PRO A 13 15.29 60.28 -21.73
N ALA A 14 15.96 60.46 -20.60
CA ALA A 14 16.62 59.38 -19.86
C ALA A 14 15.57 58.45 -19.20
N ILE A 15 15.52 57.22 -19.65
CA ILE A 15 14.70 56.17 -19.01
C ILE A 15 15.34 55.80 -17.66
N SER A 16 14.62 56.09 -16.58
CA SER A 16 15.05 55.84 -15.20
C SER A 16 15.26 54.36 -14.95
N ARG A 17 16.43 53.96 -14.43
CA ARG A 17 16.76 52.56 -14.03
C ARG A 17 15.80 51.95 -12.98
N ARG A 18 14.99 52.77 -12.32
CA ARG A 18 13.99 52.31 -11.33
C ARG A 18 12.75 51.68 -11.96
N THR A 19 12.39 52.00 -13.19
CA THR A 19 11.21 51.47 -13.87
C THR A 19 11.45 50.04 -14.43
N LEU A 20 12.71 49.68 -14.75
CA LEU A 20 13.03 48.32 -15.24
C LEU A 20 13.03 47.24 -14.14
N LEU A 21 13.30 47.62 -12.87
CA LEU A 21 13.33 46.66 -11.77
C LEU A 21 11.94 46.25 -11.27
N GLY A 22 10.94 47.12 -11.46
CA GLY A 22 9.55 46.86 -11.04
C GLY A 22 8.81 45.86 -11.92
N VAL A 23 9.09 45.85 -13.24
CA VAL A 23 8.41 44.98 -14.21
C VAL A 23 8.98 43.53 -14.14
N GLY A 24 10.29 43.38 -13.87
CA GLY A 24 10.90 42.06 -13.73
C GLY A 24 10.47 41.28 -12.51
N ALA A 25 10.21 41.96 -11.38
CA ALA A 25 9.82 41.31 -10.12
C ALA A 25 8.38 40.78 -10.15
N VAL A 26 7.46 41.44 -10.83
CA VAL A 26 6.06 41.00 -10.96
C VAL A 26 5.94 39.82 -11.91
N ALA A 27 6.70 39.77 -13.01
CA ALA A 27 6.67 38.66 -13.97
C ALA A 27 7.27 37.36 -13.39
N VAL A 28 8.33 37.49 -12.57
CA VAL A 28 8.94 36.31 -11.91
C VAL A 28 8.06 35.77 -10.80
N ALA A 29 7.35 36.61 -10.06
CA ALA A 29 6.42 36.15 -9.02
C ALA A 29 5.16 35.49 -9.62
N GLY A 30 4.64 36.00 -10.75
CA GLY A 30 3.52 35.39 -11.45
C GLY A 30 3.87 34.01 -12.02
N LEU A 31 5.03 33.81 -12.65
CA LEU A 31 5.50 32.55 -13.18
C LEU A 31 5.79 31.52 -12.07
N ALA A 32 6.24 31.95 -10.89
CA ALA A 32 6.45 31.07 -9.75
C ALA A 32 5.13 30.64 -9.07
N LEU A 33 4.09 31.48 -9.11
CA LEU A 33 2.77 31.11 -8.60
C LEU A 33 2.06 30.12 -9.53
N ASP A 34 2.13 30.36 -10.86
CA ASP A 34 1.53 29.47 -11.86
C ASP A 34 2.21 28.10 -11.90
N ALA A 35 3.52 28.02 -11.68
CA ALA A 35 4.25 26.76 -11.58
C ALA A 35 3.84 25.93 -10.34
N ARG A 36 3.39 26.56 -9.26
CA ARG A 36 2.88 25.86 -8.08
C ARG A 36 1.43 25.38 -8.25
N LEU A 37 0.63 26.02 -9.10
CA LEU A 37 -0.76 25.63 -9.38
C LEU A 37 -0.87 24.42 -10.31
N PHE A 38 0.20 24.07 -11.05
CA PHE A 38 0.24 22.94 -11.98
C PHE A 38 1.16 21.80 -11.57
N ALA A 39 1.74 21.81 -10.36
CA ALA A 39 2.40 20.62 -9.83
C ALA A 39 1.31 19.61 -9.48
N ALA A 40 0.97 18.72 -10.40
CA ALA A 40 0.14 17.57 -10.11
C ALA A 40 0.76 16.86 -8.90
N GLU A 41 -0.02 16.67 -7.82
CA GLU A 41 0.49 15.92 -6.68
C GLU A 41 1.04 14.58 -7.16
N ALA A 42 2.28 14.28 -6.80
CA ALA A 42 2.89 13.01 -7.18
C ALA A 42 2.00 11.88 -6.68
N ARG A 43 1.56 11.01 -7.61
CA ARG A 43 0.74 9.84 -7.28
C ARG A 43 1.47 8.96 -6.28
N ARG A 44 0.72 8.39 -5.35
CA ARG A 44 1.23 7.36 -4.45
C ARG A 44 1.34 6.03 -5.21
N ARG A 45 2.18 5.14 -4.72
CA ARG A 45 2.35 3.84 -5.36
C ARG A 45 2.09 2.69 -4.38
N VAL A 46 1.24 1.76 -4.81
CA VAL A 46 1.07 0.47 -4.17
C VAL A 46 1.63 -0.63 -5.07
N VAL A 47 2.51 -1.46 -4.52
CA VAL A 47 3.00 -2.68 -5.18
C VAL A 47 2.27 -3.86 -4.59
N VAL A 48 1.64 -4.67 -5.45
CA VAL A 48 0.96 -5.92 -5.08
C VAL A 48 1.82 -7.09 -5.54
N TRP A 49 2.45 -7.73 -4.59
CA TRP A 49 3.41 -8.81 -4.83
C TRP A 49 2.84 -10.18 -4.46
N SER A 50 3.14 -11.19 -5.28
CA SER A 50 2.89 -12.58 -4.94
C SER A 50 4.07 -13.48 -5.29
N GLU A 51 4.08 -14.69 -4.73
CA GLU A 51 5.09 -15.71 -5.04
C GLU A 51 4.82 -16.50 -6.33
N GLY A 52 3.68 -16.24 -7.01
CA GLY A 52 3.34 -16.88 -8.28
C GLY A 52 2.93 -18.35 -8.15
N THR A 53 2.19 -18.72 -7.12
CA THR A 53 1.84 -20.13 -6.82
C THR A 53 0.34 -20.41 -6.85
N ALA A 54 -0.52 -19.44 -7.13
CA ALA A 54 -1.94 -19.71 -7.31
C ALA A 54 -2.15 -20.58 -8.57
N PRO A 55 -2.95 -21.66 -8.48
CA PRO A 55 -3.23 -22.49 -9.64
C PRO A 55 -4.02 -21.69 -10.69
N ALA A 56 -3.46 -21.55 -11.90
CA ALA A 56 -4.05 -20.75 -12.98
C ALA A 56 -5.40 -21.30 -13.50
N ASP A 57 -5.65 -22.60 -13.32
CA ASP A 57 -6.88 -23.29 -13.69
C ASP A 57 -8.00 -23.19 -12.64
N LYS A 58 -7.76 -22.46 -11.55
CA LYS A 58 -8.69 -22.31 -10.43
C LYS A 58 -9.30 -20.91 -10.38
N VAL A 59 -9.24 -20.28 -9.22
CA VAL A 59 -9.96 -19.02 -8.94
C VAL A 59 -9.23 -17.80 -9.50
N TYR A 60 -7.90 -17.81 -9.50
CA TYR A 60 -7.07 -16.66 -9.85
C TYR A 60 -6.20 -16.95 -11.08
N PRO A 61 -6.73 -16.83 -12.32
CA PRO A 61 -6.02 -17.24 -13.54
C PRO A 61 -4.74 -16.42 -13.83
N LYS A 62 -4.62 -15.24 -13.23
CA LYS A 62 -3.43 -14.37 -13.32
C LYS A 62 -2.75 -14.19 -11.96
N ASP A 63 -2.94 -15.16 -11.04
CA ASP A 63 -2.47 -15.15 -9.66
C ASP A 63 -3.22 -14.16 -8.73
N THR A 64 -2.96 -14.29 -7.43
CA THR A 64 -3.62 -13.53 -6.35
C THR A 64 -3.29 -12.03 -6.39
N ASN A 65 -2.04 -11.68 -6.74
CA ASN A 65 -1.61 -10.28 -6.87
C ASN A 65 -2.42 -9.50 -7.91
N GLN A 66 -2.72 -10.12 -9.05
CA GLN A 66 -3.53 -9.46 -10.08
C GLN A 66 -4.98 -9.27 -9.60
N ALA A 67 -5.57 -10.27 -8.93
CA ALA A 67 -6.93 -10.17 -8.41
C ALA A 67 -7.07 -9.06 -7.35
N ILE A 68 -6.06 -8.91 -6.48
CA ILE A 68 -5.99 -7.81 -5.51
C ILE A 68 -5.82 -6.47 -6.23
N ALA A 69 -4.89 -6.39 -7.20
CA ALA A 69 -4.64 -5.17 -7.98
C ALA A 69 -5.88 -4.72 -8.76
N ASP A 70 -6.63 -5.65 -9.34
CA ASP A 70 -7.90 -5.35 -10.02
C ASP A 70 -8.94 -4.73 -9.08
N GLY A 71 -8.91 -5.07 -7.80
CA GLY A 71 -9.72 -4.45 -6.76
C GLY A 71 -9.29 -3.03 -6.39
N LEU A 72 -8.05 -2.65 -6.71
CA LEU A 72 -7.45 -1.35 -6.39
C LEU A 72 -7.33 -0.42 -7.62
N LYS A 73 -7.64 -0.88 -8.83
CA LYS A 73 -7.36 -0.18 -10.09
C LYS A 73 -7.93 1.24 -10.17
N ASP A 74 -9.07 1.46 -9.53
CA ASP A 74 -9.80 2.73 -9.54
C ASP A 74 -9.49 3.60 -8.29
N LEU A 75 -8.48 3.23 -7.50
CA LEU A 75 -8.09 3.99 -6.32
C LEU A 75 -7.44 5.32 -6.74
N GLU A 76 -8.18 6.41 -6.54
CA GLU A 76 -7.78 7.74 -6.97
C GLU A 76 -6.48 8.19 -6.30
N GLY A 77 -5.58 8.79 -7.10
CA GLY A 77 -4.28 9.26 -6.63
C GLY A 77 -3.22 8.17 -6.45
N TRP A 78 -3.48 6.93 -6.88
CA TRP A 78 -2.56 5.81 -6.74
C TRP A 78 -2.17 5.17 -8.07
N ASP A 79 -0.90 4.75 -8.16
CA ASP A 79 -0.39 3.83 -9.17
C ASP A 79 -0.35 2.43 -8.59
N VAL A 80 -1.08 1.49 -9.19
CA VAL A 80 -1.13 0.09 -8.78
C VAL A 80 -0.19 -0.72 -9.65
N VAL A 81 0.82 -1.34 -9.04
CA VAL A 81 1.86 -2.12 -9.73
C VAL A 81 1.80 -3.57 -9.28
N VAL A 82 1.66 -4.48 -10.23
CA VAL A 82 1.73 -5.93 -9.97
C VAL A 82 3.18 -6.38 -10.06
N ALA A 83 3.60 -7.24 -9.13
CA ALA A 83 4.95 -7.80 -9.06
C ALA A 83 4.93 -9.25 -8.57
N SER A 84 5.94 -10.02 -8.93
CA SER A 84 6.02 -11.44 -8.59
C SER A 84 7.43 -11.84 -8.18
N LEU A 85 7.52 -12.89 -7.36
CA LEU A 85 8.79 -13.55 -7.04
C LEU A 85 9.57 -13.98 -8.31
N ASN A 86 8.86 -14.29 -9.40
CA ASN A 86 9.45 -14.76 -10.65
C ASN A 86 9.97 -13.63 -11.56
N ASP A 87 9.66 -12.37 -11.25
CA ASP A 87 10.15 -11.22 -12.00
C ASP A 87 11.65 -10.96 -11.71
N PRO A 88 12.36 -10.20 -12.57
CA PRO A 88 13.70 -9.73 -12.25
C PRO A 88 13.75 -9.06 -10.87
N GLU A 89 14.85 -9.30 -10.14
CA GLU A 89 15.04 -8.82 -8.76
C GLU A 89 13.88 -9.20 -7.81
N GLN A 90 13.24 -10.36 -8.07
CA GLN A 90 12.07 -10.84 -7.33
C GLN A 90 10.91 -9.84 -7.32
N GLY A 91 10.75 -9.07 -8.39
CA GLY A 91 9.70 -8.09 -8.60
C GLY A 91 9.83 -6.80 -7.80
N VAL A 92 10.86 -6.66 -6.96
CA VAL A 92 11.04 -5.51 -6.06
C VAL A 92 12.50 -5.03 -6.13
N SER A 93 12.85 -4.37 -7.26
CA SER A 93 14.14 -3.70 -7.41
C SER A 93 14.29 -2.54 -6.42
N ASP A 94 15.51 -2.05 -6.24
CA ASP A 94 15.77 -0.89 -5.38
C ASP A 94 14.95 0.33 -5.82
N ALA A 95 14.94 0.66 -7.10
CA ALA A 95 14.18 1.79 -7.62
C ALA A 95 12.66 1.64 -7.42
N ARG A 96 12.13 0.41 -7.58
CA ARG A 96 10.72 0.14 -7.30
C ARG A 96 10.41 0.29 -5.82
N LEU A 97 11.24 -0.28 -4.95
CA LEU A 97 11.04 -0.21 -3.50
C LEU A 97 11.11 1.23 -2.98
N GLU A 98 12.06 2.03 -3.47
CA GLU A 98 12.18 3.45 -3.10
C GLU A 98 10.95 4.28 -3.46
N SER A 99 10.28 3.95 -4.55
CA SER A 99 9.07 4.65 -5.01
C SER A 99 7.77 4.02 -4.49
N THR A 100 7.83 3.01 -3.62
CA THR A 100 6.65 2.31 -3.06
C THR A 100 6.22 2.96 -1.75
N ASP A 101 4.96 3.38 -1.67
CA ASP A 101 4.34 3.87 -0.44
C ASP A 101 3.74 2.71 0.38
N VAL A 102 3.14 1.73 -0.30
CA VAL A 102 2.54 0.54 0.34
C VAL A 102 2.91 -0.72 -0.43
N LEU A 103 3.38 -1.74 0.28
CA LEU A 103 3.68 -3.06 -0.27
C LEU A 103 2.68 -4.08 0.26
N ILE A 104 1.87 -4.67 -0.64
CA ILE A 104 0.99 -5.80 -0.34
C ILE A 104 1.75 -7.07 -0.67
N TRP A 105 1.81 -8.00 0.28
CA TRP A 105 2.59 -9.23 0.18
C TRP A 105 1.71 -10.45 0.35
N TRP A 106 1.67 -11.28 -0.68
CA TRP A 106 1.01 -12.58 -0.65
C TRP A 106 2.04 -13.70 -0.90
N GLY A 107 2.15 -14.64 0.02
CA GLY A 107 3.02 -15.81 -0.09
C GLY A 107 2.44 -17.00 0.65
N HIS A 108 2.71 -18.23 0.18
CA HIS A 108 2.17 -19.45 0.76
C HIS A 108 3.20 -20.60 0.82
N LYS A 109 3.95 -20.86 -0.25
CA LYS A 109 4.79 -22.06 -0.40
C LYS A 109 6.26 -21.75 -0.57
N ARG A 110 6.62 -20.54 -1.01
CA ARG A 110 7.96 -20.16 -1.45
C ARG A 110 8.60 -19.09 -0.59
N HIS A 111 8.20 -18.98 0.68
CA HIS A 111 8.77 -18.00 1.62
C HIS A 111 10.31 -18.07 1.71
N GLY A 112 10.87 -19.29 1.57
CA GLY A 112 12.31 -19.55 1.61
C GLY A 112 13.08 -18.95 0.43
N ASP A 113 12.44 -18.83 -0.74
CA ASP A 113 13.06 -18.37 -1.99
C ASP A 113 13.34 -16.86 -2.00
N VAL A 114 12.69 -16.11 -1.11
CA VAL A 114 12.89 -14.66 -0.98
C VAL A 114 14.29 -14.40 -0.43
N LYS A 115 15.09 -13.64 -1.17
CA LYS A 115 16.46 -13.29 -0.80
C LYS A 115 16.50 -12.43 0.45
N ASP A 116 17.40 -12.76 1.39
CA ASP A 116 17.52 -12.03 2.65
C ASP A 116 17.88 -10.56 2.46
N ALA A 117 18.70 -10.23 1.44
CA ALA A 117 18.99 -8.86 1.08
C ALA A 117 17.73 -8.04 0.72
N LEU A 118 16.75 -8.65 0.03
CA LEU A 118 15.46 -8.01 -0.25
C LEU A 118 14.66 -7.83 1.04
N VAL A 119 14.65 -8.84 1.91
CA VAL A 119 13.97 -8.76 3.21
C VAL A 119 14.49 -7.59 4.04
N GLU A 120 15.83 -7.43 4.12
CA GLU A 120 16.45 -6.33 4.86
C GLU A 120 16.03 -4.96 4.32
N ARG A 121 15.99 -4.80 2.99
CA ARG A 121 15.55 -3.55 2.36
C ARG A 121 14.08 -3.24 2.67
N ILE A 122 13.18 -4.23 2.55
CA ILE A 122 11.75 -4.08 2.90
C ILE A 122 11.60 -3.65 4.36
N VAL A 123 12.27 -4.34 5.29
CA VAL A 123 12.19 -4.04 6.72
C VAL A 123 12.70 -2.62 7.02
N ARG A 124 13.81 -2.20 6.39
CA ARG A 124 14.33 -0.83 6.52
C ARG A 124 13.34 0.19 5.98
N ARG A 125 12.76 -0.03 4.80
CA ARG A 125 11.72 0.86 4.22
C ARG A 125 10.53 1.04 5.16
N VAL A 126 10.06 -0.04 5.79
CA VAL A 126 8.97 0.03 6.77
C VAL A 126 9.40 0.79 8.01
N LYS A 127 10.49 0.34 8.67
CA LYS A 127 10.87 0.85 9.98
C LYS A 127 11.39 2.29 9.96
N GLU A 128 12.17 2.65 8.96
CA GLU A 128 12.91 3.92 8.93
C GLU A 128 12.26 4.98 8.04
N GLN A 129 11.53 4.56 6.98
CA GLN A 129 11.00 5.45 5.96
C GLN A 129 9.46 5.44 5.88
N GLY A 130 8.79 4.63 6.70
CA GLY A 130 7.34 4.69 6.87
C GLY A 130 6.53 3.97 5.79
N MET A 131 7.15 3.16 4.91
CA MET A 131 6.42 2.37 3.93
C MET A 131 5.40 1.46 4.64
N GLY A 132 4.15 1.45 4.16
CA GLY A 132 3.13 0.51 4.64
C GLY A 132 3.41 -0.92 4.18
N PHE A 133 3.08 -1.90 5.03
CA PHE A 133 3.23 -3.32 4.69
C PHE A 133 1.95 -4.09 5.03
N LEU A 134 1.31 -4.68 4.01
CA LEU A 134 0.11 -5.50 4.15
C LEU A 134 0.50 -6.98 3.93
N SER A 135 0.41 -7.79 4.97
CA SER A 135 0.66 -9.24 4.91
C SER A 135 -0.65 -9.99 4.81
N ILE A 136 -0.79 -10.84 3.79
CA ILE A 136 -2.06 -11.48 3.47
C ILE A 136 -1.96 -12.99 3.66
N HIS A 137 -2.94 -13.55 4.38
CA HIS A 137 -3.15 -14.99 4.56
C HIS A 137 -1.87 -15.71 5.05
N SER A 138 -1.37 -16.70 4.32
CA SER A 138 -0.18 -17.49 4.65
C SER A 138 1.11 -16.66 4.73
N SER A 139 1.08 -15.38 4.30
CA SER A 139 2.22 -14.48 4.40
C SER A 139 2.64 -14.15 5.83
N HIS A 140 1.91 -14.62 6.84
CA HIS A 140 2.40 -14.58 8.22
C HIS A 140 3.74 -15.32 8.39
N PHE A 141 4.03 -16.32 7.52
CA PHE A 141 5.33 -17.02 7.48
C PHE A 141 6.38 -16.32 6.59
N ALA A 142 6.01 -15.28 5.85
CA ALA A 142 6.94 -14.55 4.99
C ALA A 142 8.09 -13.95 5.81
N LYS A 143 9.33 -14.07 5.31
CA LYS A 143 10.53 -13.56 5.98
C LYS A 143 10.39 -12.08 6.39
N PRO A 144 9.92 -11.14 5.51
CA PRO A 144 9.78 -9.74 5.92
C PRO A 144 8.77 -9.56 7.05
N TYR A 145 7.61 -10.23 7.03
CA TYR A 145 6.63 -10.13 8.09
C TYR A 145 7.17 -10.63 9.43
N LYS A 146 7.78 -11.82 9.45
CA LYS A 146 8.41 -12.38 10.67
C LYS A 146 9.46 -11.44 11.23
N LYS A 147 10.26 -10.80 10.37
CA LYS A 147 11.28 -9.86 10.81
C LYS A 147 10.71 -8.54 11.33
N LEU A 148 9.59 -8.08 10.77
CA LEU A 148 8.85 -6.92 11.28
C LEU A 148 8.23 -7.22 12.65
N MET A 149 7.62 -8.39 12.83
CA MET A 149 6.96 -8.79 14.07
C MET A 149 7.94 -9.27 15.15
N GLY A 150 9.14 -9.75 14.77
CA GLY A 150 10.15 -10.25 15.72
C GLY A 150 9.78 -11.58 16.38
N THR A 151 8.85 -12.36 15.80
CA THR A 151 8.35 -13.62 16.35
C THR A 151 8.26 -14.70 15.28
N ALA A 152 7.86 -15.93 15.67
CA ALA A 152 7.64 -17.02 14.74
C ALA A 152 6.44 -16.79 13.80
N CYS A 153 5.51 -15.93 14.19
CA CYS A 153 4.27 -15.64 13.48
C CYS A 153 3.46 -16.89 13.13
N SER A 154 3.49 -17.89 13.99
CA SER A 154 2.75 -19.14 13.83
C SER A 154 1.39 -19.06 14.51
N TRP A 155 0.40 -19.66 13.89
CA TRP A 155 -0.87 -19.98 14.52
C TRP A 155 -0.78 -21.35 15.21
N ARG A 156 -1.63 -21.60 16.19
CA ARG A 156 -1.69 -22.92 16.83
C ARG A 156 -2.17 -24.01 15.89
N GLU A 157 -3.03 -23.67 14.94
CA GLU A 157 -3.71 -24.64 14.07
C GLU A 157 -3.94 -24.08 12.67
N TYR A 158 -3.86 -24.96 11.68
CA TYR A 158 -4.13 -24.70 10.25
C TYR A 158 -5.05 -25.77 9.73
N LYS A 159 -6.24 -25.43 9.20
CA LYS A 159 -7.24 -26.39 8.72
C LYS A 159 -7.98 -25.89 7.48
N ALA A 160 -7.83 -26.63 6.38
CA ALA A 160 -8.63 -26.49 5.16
C ALA A 160 -9.66 -27.63 5.11
N ASP A 161 -10.60 -27.63 6.03
CA ASP A 161 -11.52 -28.72 6.34
C ASP A 161 -12.99 -28.44 5.97
N GLY A 162 -13.24 -27.40 5.16
CA GLY A 162 -14.60 -26.97 4.80
C GLY A 162 -15.22 -25.97 5.78
N THR A 163 -14.43 -25.49 6.75
CA THR A 163 -14.84 -24.39 7.65
C THR A 163 -15.30 -23.16 6.86
N SER A 164 -16.39 -22.52 7.28
CA SER A 164 -16.81 -21.18 6.88
C SER A 164 -16.44 -20.16 7.95
N ALA A 165 -16.52 -18.87 7.63
CA ALA A 165 -16.35 -17.83 8.63
C ALA A 165 -17.29 -16.66 8.40
N ARG A 166 -17.75 -16.05 9.51
CA ARG A 166 -18.31 -14.72 9.50
C ARG A 166 -17.24 -13.74 9.93
N VAL A 167 -16.95 -12.77 9.08
CA VAL A 167 -16.09 -11.62 9.41
C VAL A 167 -16.94 -10.57 10.08
N ILE A 168 -16.49 -10.08 11.24
CA ILE A 168 -17.20 -9.15 12.09
C ILE A 168 -16.40 -7.84 12.17
N VAL A 169 -17.07 -6.73 11.90
CA VAL A 169 -16.49 -5.39 12.06
C VAL A 169 -16.49 -5.04 13.55
N LYS A 170 -15.35 -5.25 14.21
CA LYS A 170 -15.18 -5.02 15.64
C LYS A 170 -14.92 -3.56 16.00
N ALA A 171 -14.19 -2.85 15.16
CA ALA A 171 -13.88 -1.44 15.36
C ALA A 171 -14.39 -0.59 14.17
N PRO A 172 -15.70 -0.25 14.13
CA PRO A 172 -16.30 0.42 12.97
C PRO A 172 -15.73 1.83 12.71
N ASN A 173 -15.14 2.47 13.71
CA ASN A 173 -14.50 3.77 13.59
C ASN A 173 -13.03 3.69 13.10
N HIS A 174 -12.46 2.48 13.01
CA HIS A 174 -11.11 2.32 12.49
C HIS A 174 -11.10 2.54 10.97
N PRO A 175 -10.12 3.26 10.39
CA PRO A 175 -10.09 3.55 8.96
C PRO A 175 -10.25 2.32 8.06
N ILE A 176 -9.67 1.18 8.43
CA ILE A 176 -9.76 -0.08 7.65
C ILE A 176 -11.22 -0.61 7.60
N ALA A 177 -12.04 -0.34 8.59
CA ALA A 177 -13.43 -0.78 8.65
C ALA A 177 -14.42 0.16 7.95
N LYS A 178 -13.97 1.30 7.44
CA LYS A 178 -14.85 2.31 6.82
C LYS A 178 -15.62 1.73 5.64
N GLY A 179 -16.97 1.79 5.71
CA GLY A 179 -17.84 1.30 4.65
C GLY A 179 -17.92 -0.23 4.54
N VAL A 180 -17.36 -0.96 5.52
CA VAL A 180 -17.44 -2.41 5.60
C VAL A 180 -18.50 -2.79 6.63
N SER A 181 -19.37 -3.74 6.28
CA SER A 181 -20.29 -4.42 7.21
C SER A 181 -19.84 -5.86 7.42
N ASP A 182 -20.38 -6.54 8.43
CA ASP A 182 -20.16 -7.97 8.61
C ASP A 182 -20.50 -8.75 7.33
N PHE A 183 -19.72 -9.77 7.01
CA PHE A 183 -19.91 -10.60 5.81
C PHE A 183 -19.48 -12.05 6.04
N GLU A 184 -19.96 -12.94 5.16
CA GLU A 184 -19.66 -14.36 5.22
C GLU A 184 -18.58 -14.75 4.21
N LEU A 185 -17.72 -15.66 4.64
CA LEU A 185 -16.78 -16.42 3.81
C LEU A 185 -17.26 -17.88 3.79
N PRO A 186 -17.83 -18.35 2.65
CA PRO A 186 -18.39 -19.70 2.58
C PRO A 186 -17.36 -20.82 2.81
N LYS A 187 -16.11 -20.51 2.52
CA LYS A 187 -14.97 -21.38 2.76
C LYS A 187 -13.77 -20.55 3.20
N ILE A 188 -13.01 -21.06 4.16
CA ILE A 188 -11.77 -20.45 4.62
C ILE A 188 -10.80 -21.55 5.06
N GLU A 189 -9.51 -21.33 4.86
CA GLU A 189 -8.50 -22.05 5.63
C GLU A 189 -8.48 -21.43 7.04
N ARG A 190 -8.89 -22.24 8.04
CA ARG A 190 -9.00 -21.75 9.41
C ARG A 190 -7.64 -21.73 10.09
N TYR A 191 -7.31 -20.59 10.65
CA TYR A 191 -6.13 -20.37 11.49
C TYR A 191 -6.57 -20.22 12.94
N GLY A 192 -6.21 -21.24 13.78
CA GLY A 192 -6.64 -21.32 15.17
C GLY A 192 -5.73 -20.55 16.13
N GLU A 193 -6.34 -19.79 17.02
CA GLU A 193 -5.65 -19.05 18.10
C GLU A 193 -4.92 -19.96 19.09
N PRO A 194 -3.82 -19.51 19.74
CA PRO A 194 -3.24 -18.18 19.65
C PRO A 194 -2.37 -17.99 18.40
N PHE A 195 -2.27 -16.74 17.95
CA PHE A 195 -1.32 -16.28 16.94
C PHE A 195 -0.08 -15.69 17.61
N ALA A 196 1.08 -16.25 17.31
CA ALA A 196 2.36 -15.86 17.93
C ALA A 196 2.92 -14.57 17.31
N VAL A 197 2.30 -13.44 17.61
CA VAL A 197 2.71 -12.08 17.20
C VAL A 197 2.66 -11.14 18.41
N PRO A 198 3.32 -9.99 18.35
CA PRO A 198 3.12 -8.94 19.36
C PRO A 198 1.64 -8.55 19.47
N THR A 199 1.23 -8.08 20.63
CA THR A 199 -0.13 -7.55 20.81
C THR A 199 -0.44 -6.50 19.74
N PRO A 200 -1.48 -6.66 18.91
CA PRO A 200 -1.83 -5.67 17.92
C PRO A 200 -2.36 -4.40 18.59
N GLU A 201 -2.06 -3.24 18.00
CA GLU A 201 -2.59 -1.94 18.45
C GLU A 201 -4.09 -1.84 18.20
N ALA A 202 -4.56 -2.47 17.11
CA ALA A 202 -5.98 -2.57 16.81
C ALA A 202 -6.31 -3.89 16.11
N VAL A 203 -7.53 -4.38 16.37
CA VAL A 203 -8.15 -5.52 15.67
C VAL A 203 -9.46 -5.02 15.06
N PRO A 204 -9.41 -4.33 13.90
CA PRO A 204 -10.63 -3.80 13.29
C PRO A 204 -11.60 -4.88 12.81
N LEU A 205 -11.09 -6.07 12.48
CA LEU A 205 -11.90 -7.18 11.99
C LEU A 205 -11.63 -8.42 12.85
N ASP A 206 -12.69 -8.90 13.47
CA ASP A 206 -12.73 -10.19 14.17
C ASP A 206 -13.47 -11.23 13.31
N GLY A 207 -13.60 -12.47 13.77
CA GLY A 207 -14.38 -13.47 13.08
C GLY A 207 -14.83 -14.63 13.95
N ILE A 208 -15.80 -15.34 13.42
CA ILE A 208 -16.29 -16.59 13.96
C ILE A 208 -16.16 -17.64 12.88
N TYR A 209 -15.35 -18.66 13.14
CA TYR A 209 -15.27 -19.86 12.32
C TYR A 209 -16.44 -20.79 12.65
N THR A 210 -17.07 -21.36 11.62
CA THR A 210 -18.06 -22.43 11.77
C THR A 210 -17.54 -23.66 11.08
N LYS A 211 -17.23 -24.71 11.85
CA LYS A 211 -16.71 -25.97 11.34
C LYS A 211 -17.81 -26.83 10.70
N PRO A 212 -17.46 -27.84 9.88
CA PRO A 212 -18.45 -28.72 9.25
C PRO A 212 -19.38 -29.45 10.25
N ASP A 213 -18.93 -29.66 11.48
CA ASP A 213 -19.73 -30.28 12.56
C ASP A 213 -20.67 -29.26 13.25
N GLY A 214 -20.71 -28.00 12.80
CA GLY A 214 -21.52 -26.93 13.38
C GLY A 214 -20.89 -26.26 14.60
N THR A 215 -19.77 -26.74 15.12
CA THR A 215 -19.08 -26.08 16.23
C THR A 215 -18.39 -24.80 15.77
N THR A 216 -18.32 -23.82 16.66
CA THR A 216 -17.72 -22.51 16.34
C THR A 216 -16.42 -22.29 17.10
N ALA A 217 -15.58 -21.41 16.56
CA ALA A 217 -14.36 -20.94 17.21
C ALA A 217 -14.10 -19.48 16.84
N PRO A 218 -13.55 -18.67 17.76
CA PRO A 218 -13.17 -17.30 17.44
C PRO A 218 -11.92 -17.26 16.55
N GLY A 219 -11.76 -16.19 15.80
CA GLY A 219 -10.56 -15.89 15.04
C GLY A 219 -10.42 -14.41 14.76
N ARG A 220 -9.19 -13.90 14.71
CA ARG A 220 -8.91 -12.52 14.33
C ARG A 220 -8.66 -12.45 12.83
N MET A 221 -9.42 -11.57 12.13
CA MET A 221 -9.40 -11.48 10.67
C MET A 221 -8.57 -10.32 10.14
N GLY A 222 -8.43 -9.24 10.92
CA GLY A 222 -7.63 -8.07 10.54
C GLY A 222 -6.93 -7.46 11.74
N LEU A 223 -5.60 -7.36 11.69
CA LEU A 223 -4.75 -6.92 12.80
C LEU A 223 -3.80 -5.82 12.35
N CYS A 224 -3.59 -4.82 13.20
CA CYS A 224 -2.81 -3.62 12.91
C CYS A 224 -1.71 -3.38 13.92
N TRP A 225 -0.55 -2.93 13.42
CA TRP A 225 0.61 -2.49 14.21
C TRP A 225 1.27 -1.28 13.59
N THR A 226 1.95 -0.48 14.42
CA THR A 226 2.98 0.45 13.98
C THR A 226 4.35 -0.17 14.25
N VAL A 227 5.20 -0.25 13.23
CA VAL A 227 6.54 -0.86 13.33
C VAL A 227 7.58 0.15 12.85
N GLY A 228 8.25 0.80 13.78
CA GLY A 228 9.07 1.97 13.49
C GLY A 228 8.20 3.12 13.01
N LYS A 229 8.44 3.63 11.80
CA LYS A 229 7.63 4.68 11.17
C LYS A 229 6.49 4.13 10.30
N GLY A 230 6.51 2.83 9.97
CA GLY A 230 5.55 2.22 9.05
C GLY A 230 4.38 1.54 9.76
N LYS A 231 3.27 1.42 9.05
CA LYS A 231 2.07 0.71 9.50
C LYS A 231 2.02 -0.67 8.86
N VAL A 232 1.68 -1.68 9.65
CA VAL A 232 1.58 -3.06 9.22
C VAL A 232 0.15 -3.56 9.44
N PHE A 233 -0.44 -4.12 8.41
CA PHE A 233 -1.75 -4.77 8.47
C PHE A 233 -1.61 -6.24 8.10
N TYR A 234 -2.23 -7.12 8.87
CA TYR A 234 -2.36 -8.53 8.52
C TYR A 234 -3.82 -8.88 8.31
N PHE A 235 -4.12 -9.55 7.18
CA PHE A 235 -5.46 -10.04 6.84
C PHE A 235 -5.45 -11.56 6.74
N THR A 236 -6.20 -12.24 7.60
CA THR A 236 -6.20 -13.71 7.74
C THR A 236 -6.80 -14.43 6.53
N PRO A 237 -7.95 -14.03 5.94
CA PRO A 237 -8.50 -14.68 4.76
C PRO A 237 -7.63 -14.52 3.52
N GLY A 238 -7.91 -15.30 2.47
CA GLY A 238 -7.28 -15.10 1.15
C GLY A 238 -6.45 -16.27 0.64
N HIS A 239 -6.88 -17.51 0.90
CA HIS A 239 -6.28 -18.70 0.31
C HIS A 239 -6.45 -18.70 -1.21
N GLU A 240 -5.44 -19.12 -1.97
CA GLU A 240 -5.39 -19.06 -3.44
C GLU A 240 -6.46 -19.91 -4.16
N THR A 241 -7.20 -20.73 -3.44
CA THR A 241 -8.29 -21.55 -4.00
C THR A 241 -9.68 -21.07 -3.63
N TYR A 242 -9.80 -19.95 -2.89
CA TYR A 242 -11.07 -19.32 -2.52
C TYR A 242 -11.21 -17.94 -3.18
N ASN A 243 -12.43 -17.52 -3.47
CA ASN A 243 -12.70 -16.31 -4.26
C ASN A 243 -12.69 -15.00 -3.45
N ASP A 244 -12.02 -14.96 -2.32
CA ASP A 244 -12.07 -13.88 -1.34
C ASP A 244 -11.75 -12.51 -1.95
N TYR A 245 -10.75 -12.41 -2.85
CA TYR A 245 -10.32 -11.13 -3.45
C TYR A 245 -11.31 -10.55 -4.46
N TYR A 246 -12.34 -11.30 -4.85
CA TYR A 246 -13.43 -10.80 -5.70
C TYR A 246 -14.62 -10.28 -4.89
N LEU A 247 -14.67 -10.55 -3.58
CA LEU A 247 -15.76 -10.11 -2.72
C LEU A 247 -15.69 -8.59 -2.49
N PRO A 248 -16.79 -7.84 -2.70
CA PRO A 248 -16.81 -6.40 -2.52
C PRO A 248 -16.31 -5.92 -1.14
N PRO A 249 -16.70 -6.53 0.00
CA PRO A 249 -16.20 -6.11 1.31
C PRO A 249 -14.68 -6.33 1.45
N VAL A 250 -14.11 -7.39 0.88
CA VAL A 250 -12.66 -7.65 0.90
C VAL A 250 -11.92 -6.60 0.08
N ARG A 251 -12.41 -6.24 -1.10
CA ARG A 251 -11.87 -5.14 -1.92
C ARG A 251 -11.89 -3.82 -1.17
N GLN A 252 -13.01 -3.52 -0.48
CA GLN A 252 -13.12 -2.30 0.33
C GLN A 252 -12.11 -2.30 1.47
N ILE A 253 -11.89 -3.44 2.14
CA ILE A 253 -10.86 -3.59 3.19
C ILE A 253 -9.47 -3.28 2.62
N PHE A 254 -9.12 -3.78 1.42
CA PHE A 254 -7.80 -3.50 0.82
C PHE A 254 -7.64 -2.03 0.41
N ILE A 255 -8.67 -1.40 -0.16
CA ILE A 255 -8.66 0.04 -0.44
C ILE A 255 -8.37 0.82 0.84
N ASN A 256 -9.12 0.53 1.90
CA ASN A 256 -8.98 1.19 3.19
C ASN A 256 -7.61 0.94 3.82
N ALA A 257 -7.11 -0.30 3.75
CA ALA A 257 -5.82 -0.69 4.33
C ALA A 257 -4.65 -0.02 3.61
N VAL A 258 -4.70 0.10 2.27
CA VAL A 258 -3.71 0.84 1.48
C VAL A 258 -3.69 2.31 1.88
N GLN A 259 -4.85 2.95 1.98
CA GLN A 259 -4.94 4.35 2.40
C GLN A 259 -4.46 4.56 3.84
N TRP A 260 -4.84 3.66 4.77
CA TRP A 260 -4.43 3.72 6.17
C TRP A 260 -2.94 3.52 6.38
N ALA A 261 -2.34 2.57 5.63
CA ALA A 261 -0.94 2.21 5.80
C ALA A 261 0.02 3.16 5.07
N ALA A 262 -0.48 4.05 4.21
CA ALA A 262 0.35 5.00 3.48
C ALA A 262 1.14 5.90 4.45
N PRO A 263 2.41 6.22 4.14
CA PRO A 263 3.18 7.18 4.93
C PRO A 263 2.50 8.55 4.93
N GLU A 264 2.65 9.29 6.02
CA GLU A 264 2.27 10.70 6.06
C GLU A 264 3.16 11.49 5.10
N LYS A 265 2.57 12.40 4.31
CA LYS A 265 3.32 13.30 3.39
C LYS A 265 3.76 14.55 4.13
#